data_04d54a74a08ac7230f03756104b4ed2c
#
_entry.id   04d54a74a08ac7230f03756104b4ed2c
#
_cell.length_a   1.000
_cell.length_b   1.000
_cell.length_c   1.000
_cell.angle_alpha   90.00
_cell.angle_beta   90.00
_cell.angle_gamma   90.00
#
_symmetry.space_group_name_H-M   'P 1'
#
loop_
_entity.id
_entity.type
_entity.pdbx_description
1 polymer ?
#
loop_
_entity_poly.entity_id
_entity_poly.type
_entity_poly.pdbx_seq_one_letter_code
_entity_poly.pdbx_strand_id
1 'polypeptide(L)'
;GRGILCLTPSIPTSTASRTNHNSGDVCEDSEVTITSEPWLSPATSSRAVRLVQIPVADIHELGSGDPLRITALTNTQLTPYIRGAECQRLWEYRSTQLRATPTDAPWITRLIMDPVIATTVGVAGFHAPPNENQMVEFGYRVEPIHRRQGFARASLETLLAVAAEHPDVRVVRATISPDNTASRRLIDQYGFVEVGEQWDDDDGLEIIFEMDARGA
;
A
#
# COMPACT_ATOMS: atom_id res chain seq x y z
N GLY A 1 -21.16 -2.49 2.05
CA GLY A 1 -20.04 -1.89 2.75
C GLY A 1 -18.79 -2.02 1.89
N ARG A 2 -18.16 -0.91 1.55
CA ARG A 2 -16.94 -0.89 0.75
C ARG A 2 -15.77 -1.24 1.69
N GLY A 3 -15.28 -2.48 1.67
CA GLY A 3 -14.05 -2.87 2.37
C GLY A 3 -12.83 -2.39 1.59
N ILE A 4 -12.65 -1.09 1.50
CA ILE A 4 -11.54 -0.41 0.83
C ILE A 4 -10.92 0.49 1.90
N LEU A 5 -9.67 0.28 2.21
CA LEU A 5 -8.83 1.26 2.88
C LEU A 5 -8.27 2.17 1.77
N CYS A 6 -8.14 3.46 2.02
CA CYS A 6 -7.62 4.39 1.03
C CYS A 6 -6.29 3.87 0.46
N LEU A 7 -6.13 3.94 -0.85
CA LEU A 7 -4.92 3.53 -1.56
C LEU A 7 -4.16 4.73 -2.17
N THR A 8 -4.71 5.92 -1.98
CA THR A 8 -4.09 7.18 -2.38
C THR A 8 -3.82 8.00 -1.13
N PRO A 9 -2.61 8.55 -0.92
CA PRO A 9 -2.36 9.42 0.22
C PRO A 9 -3.12 10.72 0.05
N SER A 10 -3.67 11.22 1.14
CA SER A 10 -4.14 12.59 1.24
C SER A 10 -2.95 13.54 1.12
N ILE A 11 -3.03 14.55 0.26
CA ILE A 11 -1.95 15.52 0.06
C ILE A 11 -1.99 16.50 1.21
N PRO A 12 -1.01 16.54 2.14
CA PRO A 12 -0.93 17.63 3.09
C PRO A 12 -0.56 18.91 2.34
N THR A 13 -1.40 19.93 2.41
CA THR A 13 -1.07 21.28 1.99
C THR A 13 -0.03 21.88 2.93
N SER A 14 1.26 21.64 2.67
CA SER A 14 2.36 22.30 3.34
C SER A 14 3.45 22.63 2.34
N THR A 15 3.56 23.91 2.01
CA THR A 15 4.69 24.52 1.34
C THR A 15 5.85 24.64 2.32
N ALA A 16 6.84 23.75 2.24
CA ALA A 16 8.12 23.93 2.92
C ALA A 16 9.25 24.02 1.88
N SER A 17 9.88 25.20 1.86
CA SER A 17 11.08 25.53 1.09
C SER A 17 12.25 24.61 1.49
N ARG A 18 12.88 24.00 0.50
CA ARG A 18 14.15 23.28 0.68
C ARG A 18 15.30 24.28 0.65
N THR A 19 16.00 24.43 1.74
CA THR A 19 17.36 24.99 1.77
C THR A 19 18.38 23.87 1.71
N ASN A 20 19.20 23.91 0.68
CA ASN A 20 20.30 22.98 0.42
C ASN A 20 21.47 23.31 1.38
N HIS A 21 21.92 22.36 2.20
CA HIS A 21 23.22 22.42 2.84
C HIS A 21 24.01 21.13 2.55
N ASN A 22 25.08 21.35 1.81
CA ASN A 22 26.09 20.36 1.47
C ASN A 22 27.12 20.28 2.61
N SER A 23 27.35 19.14 3.19
CA SER A 23 28.59 18.77 3.88
C SER A 23 28.72 17.26 3.87
N GLY A 24 29.80 16.80 3.24
CA GLY A 24 30.10 15.39 3.12
C GLY A 24 30.58 14.79 4.45
N ASP A 25 30.05 13.61 4.72
CA ASP A 25 30.71 12.56 5.48
C ASP A 25 30.22 11.25 4.92
N VAL A 26 31.13 10.47 4.37
CA VAL A 26 30.87 9.14 3.82
C VAL A 26 30.81 8.17 4.99
N CYS A 27 29.63 8.00 5.57
CA CYS A 27 29.28 6.78 6.29
C CYS A 27 28.72 5.81 5.25
N GLU A 28 29.33 4.62 5.12
CA GLU A 28 28.71 3.49 4.47
C GLU A 28 27.50 3.06 5.32
N ASP A 29 26.39 3.77 5.14
CA ASP A 29 25.09 3.30 5.56
C ASP A 29 24.75 2.10 4.66
N SER A 30 24.73 0.93 5.27
CA SER A 30 24.11 -0.24 4.67
C SER A 30 22.61 0.09 4.49
N GLU A 31 22.28 0.64 3.33
CA GLU A 31 20.88 0.84 2.91
C GLU A 31 20.17 -0.51 3.02
N VAL A 32 19.36 -0.67 4.05
CA VAL A 32 18.43 -1.79 4.13
C VAL A 32 17.37 -1.55 3.06
N THR A 33 17.66 -2.08 1.89
CA THR A 33 16.76 -1.95 0.74
C THR A 33 15.55 -2.85 0.95
N ILE A 34 14.36 -2.28 0.93
CA ILE A 34 13.13 -3.08 0.88
C ILE A 34 13.18 -3.95 -0.39
N THR A 35 13.03 -5.27 -0.23
CA THR A 35 13.23 -6.19 -1.33
C THR A 35 12.13 -6.08 -2.38
N SER A 36 12.48 -6.27 -3.66
CA SER A 36 11.52 -6.40 -4.75
C SER A 36 10.83 -7.77 -4.79
N GLU A 37 11.34 -8.74 -4.05
CA GLU A 37 10.77 -10.08 -3.90
C GLU A 37 9.34 -10.02 -3.32
N PRO A 38 8.47 -11.02 -3.63
CA PRO A 38 7.13 -11.04 -3.06
C PRO A 38 7.16 -10.99 -1.54
N TRP A 39 6.41 -10.10 -0.94
CA TRP A 39 6.19 -10.14 0.49
C TRP A 39 5.22 -11.27 0.81
N LEU A 40 5.59 -12.09 1.77
CA LEU A 40 4.83 -13.27 2.15
C LEU A 40 4.06 -13.02 3.46
N SER A 41 2.84 -13.52 3.53
CA SER A 41 2.11 -13.49 4.80
C SER A 41 2.84 -14.33 5.86
N PRO A 42 2.86 -13.88 7.13
CA PRO A 42 3.38 -14.66 8.23
C PRO A 42 2.78 -16.07 8.28
N ALA A 43 3.56 -17.05 8.75
CA ALA A 43 3.09 -18.43 8.89
C ALA A 43 1.90 -18.56 9.87
N THR A 44 1.74 -17.59 10.78
CA THR A 44 0.63 -17.47 11.73
C THR A 44 -0.66 -16.96 11.11
N SER A 45 -0.60 -16.38 9.91
CA SER A 45 -1.77 -15.87 9.20
C SER A 45 -2.74 -17.00 8.87
N SER A 46 -4.03 -16.76 9.08
CA SER A 46 -5.08 -17.73 8.78
C SER A 46 -5.23 -18.05 7.29
N ARG A 47 -4.62 -17.24 6.43
CA ARG A 47 -4.59 -17.40 4.97
C ARG A 47 -3.24 -16.98 4.41
N ALA A 48 -2.71 -17.77 3.48
CA ALA A 48 -1.51 -17.42 2.77
C ALA A 48 -1.81 -16.42 1.64
N VAL A 49 -0.99 -15.36 1.54
CA VAL A 49 -0.97 -14.43 0.39
C VAL A 49 0.47 -14.11 0.02
N ARG A 50 0.63 -13.65 -1.22
CA ARG A 50 1.86 -13.03 -1.71
C ARG A 50 1.53 -11.64 -2.20
N LEU A 51 2.24 -10.62 -1.71
CA LEU A 51 2.16 -9.28 -2.26
C LEU A 51 3.25 -9.13 -3.31
N VAL A 52 2.85 -9.18 -4.58
CA VAL A 52 3.76 -9.22 -5.73
C VAL A 52 3.92 -7.82 -6.31
N GLN A 53 5.17 -7.37 -6.46
CA GLN A 53 5.46 -6.06 -7.05
C GLN A 53 5.01 -6.02 -8.51
N ILE A 54 4.43 -4.89 -8.89
CA ILE A 54 4.03 -4.62 -10.27
C ILE A 54 5.20 -3.90 -10.95
N PRO A 55 5.65 -4.36 -12.14
CA PRO A 55 6.65 -3.63 -12.91
C PRO A 55 6.22 -2.19 -13.18
N VAL A 56 7.14 -1.24 -13.05
CA VAL A 56 6.86 0.20 -13.21
C VAL A 56 6.23 0.50 -14.57
N ALA A 57 6.72 -0.15 -15.63
CA ALA A 57 6.15 -0.01 -16.97
C ALA A 57 4.67 -0.40 -17.01
N ASP A 58 4.30 -1.51 -16.35
CA ASP A 58 2.91 -1.98 -16.31
C ASP A 58 2.02 -1.04 -15.46
N ILE A 59 2.56 -0.41 -14.42
CA ILE A 59 1.82 0.63 -13.67
C ILE A 59 1.52 1.84 -14.58
N HIS A 60 2.47 2.24 -15.43
CA HIS A 60 2.25 3.32 -16.38
C HIS A 60 1.18 2.98 -17.42
N GLU A 61 1.20 1.74 -17.93
CA GLU A 61 0.18 1.29 -18.89
C GLU A 61 -1.20 1.16 -18.23
N LEU A 62 -1.29 0.64 -17.01
CA LEU A 62 -2.54 0.64 -16.23
C LEU A 62 -3.07 2.07 -16.03
N GLY A 63 -2.20 3.02 -15.70
CA GLY A 63 -2.54 4.42 -15.50
C GLY A 63 -2.93 5.15 -16.80
N SER A 64 -2.47 4.68 -17.97
CA SER A 64 -2.85 5.25 -19.26
C SER A 64 -4.28 4.84 -19.71
N GLY A 65 -4.86 3.84 -19.05
CA GLY A 65 -6.15 3.27 -19.42
C GLY A 65 -6.09 2.35 -20.65
N ASP A 66 -4.88 2.01 -21.14
CA ASP A 66 -4.68 1.07 -22.25
C ASP A 66 -4.06 -0.25 -21.77
N PRO A 67 -4.86 -1.17 -21.21
CA PRO A 67 -4.37 -2.42 -20.65
C PRO A 67 -3.84 -3.41 -21.71
N LEU A 68 -4.00 -3.12 -23.01
CA LEU A 68 -3.52 -3.99 -24.08
C LEU A 68 -2.00 -3.95 -24.23
N ARG A 69 -1.33 -2.94 -23.68
CA ARG A 69 0.12 -2.77 -23.72
C ARG A 69 0.89 -3.41 -22.57
N ILE A 70 0.18 -4.00 -21.60
CA ILE A 70 0.80 -4.64 -20.46
C ILE A 70 1.52 -5.89 -20.92
N THR A 71 2.82 -5.96 -20.70
CA THR A 71 3.68 -7.00 -21.27
C THR A 71 4.26 -7.96 -20.25
N ALA A 72 4.49 -7.52 -19.02
CA ALA A 72 5.16 -8.32 -17.99
C ALA A 72 4.16 -9.12 -17.13
N LEU A 73 2.93 -8.64 -16.98
CA LEU A 73 1.88 -9.32 -16.23
C LEU A 73 0.96 -10.13 -17.14
N THR A 74 0.62 -11.35 -16.71
CA THR A 74 -0.31 -12.21 -17.44
C THR A 74 -1.76 -11.82 -17.19
N ASN A 75 -2.68 -12.27 -18.05
CA ASN A 75 -4.11 -12.06 -17.85
C ASN A 75 -4.65 -12.66 -16.54
N THR A 76 -4.01 -13.70 -16.00
CA THR A 76 -4.36 -14.29 -14.70
C THR A 76 -3.92 -13.42 -13.52
N GLN A 77 -2.88 -12.61 -13.71
CA GLN A 77 -2.41 -11.64 -12.71
C GLN A 77 -3.22 -10.34 -12.75
N LEU A 78 -3.83 -10.01 -13.88
CA LEU A 78 -4.61 -8.79 -14.07
C LEU A 78 -6.07 -9.13 -14.36
N THR A 79 -6.85 -9.26 -13.30
CA THR A 79 -8.30 -9.49 -13.43
C THR A 79 -8.99 -8.28 -14.08
N PRO A 80 -10.22 -8.45 -14.63
CA PRO A 80 -11.00 -7.32 -15.12
C PRO A 80 -11.24 -6.23 -14.08
N TYR A 81 -11.32 -6.59 -12.78
CA TYR A 81 -11.44 -5.65 -11.68
C TYR A 81 -10.19 -4.79 -11.52
N ILE A 82 -9.01 -5.41 -11.55
CA ILE A 82 -7.73 -4.71 -11.42
C ILE A 82 -7.48 -3.75 -12.59
N ARG A 83 -7.88 -4.14 -13.80
CA ARG A 83 -7.74 -3.34 -15.02
C ARG A 83 -8.90 -2.35 -15.25
N GLY A 84 -9.98 -2.49 -14.50
CA GLY A 84 -11.23 -1.79 -14.71
C GLY A 84 -11.31 -0.43 -14.03
N ALA A 85 -12.47 0.20 -14.21
CA ALA A 85 -12.77 1.54 -13.69
C ALA A 85 -12.60 1.64 -12.17
N GLU A 86 -12.81 0.53 -11.45
CA GLU A 86 -12.69 0.49 -9.99
C GLU A 86 -11.27 0.78 -9.49
N CYS A 87 -10.24 0.46 -10.30
CA CYS A 87 -8.84 0.69 -9.94
C CYS A 87 -8.18 1.78 -10.79
N GLN A 88 -8.86 2.36 -11.79
CA GLN A 88 -8.27 3.31 -12.73
C GLN A 88 -7.62 4.51 -12.05
N ARG A 89 -8.31 5.16 -11.11
CA ARG A 89 -7.75 6.31 -10.36
C ARG A 89 -6.52 5.94 -9.55
N LEU A 90 -6.49 4.74 -8.97
CA LEU A 90 -5.31 4.24 -8.28
C LEU A 90 -4.11 4.17 -9.23
N TRP A 91 -4.30 3.61 -10.42
CA TRP A 91 -3.20 3.47 -11.39
C TRP A 91 -2.74 4.80 -11.96
N GLU A 92 -3.64 5.73 -12.23
CA GLU A 92 -3.31 7.11 -12.63
C GLU A 92 -2.46 7.80 -11.58
N TYR A 93 -2.88 7.69 -10.31
CA TYR A 93 -2.14 8.22 -9.18
C TYR A 93 -0.74 7.60 -9.07
N ARG A 94 -0.64 6.26 -9.08
CA ARG A 94 0.64 5.54 -8.96
C ARG A 94 1.57 5.81 -10.14
N SER A 95 1.03 5.91 -11.35
CA SER A 95 1.79 6.30 -12.53
C SER A 95 2.39 7.71 -12.38
N THR A 96 1.61 8.66 -11.89
CA THR A 96 2.06 10.03 -11.64
C THR A 96 3.13 10.07 -10.54
N GLN A 97 2.92 9.37 -9.43
CA GLN A 97 3.88 9.24 -8.33
C GLN A 97 5.22 8.71 -8.83
N LEU A 98 5.22 7.62 -9.58
CA LEU A 98 6.45 6.99 -10.06
C LEU A 98 7.18 7.81 -11.13
N ARG A 99 6.49 8.68 -11.87
CA ARG A 99 7.14 9.65 -12.75
C ARG A 99 7.89 10.73 -11.96
N ALA A 100 7.35 11.15 -10.81
CA ALA A 100 7.98 12.12 -9.94
C ALA A 100 9.07 11.49 -9.05
N THR A 101 8.82 10.30 -8.51
CA THR A 101 9.69 9.62 -7.54
C THR A 101 9.80 8.12 -7.87
N PRO A 102 10.64 7.72 -8.84
CA PRO A 102 10.78 6.31 -9.25
C PRO A 102 11.25 5.38 -8.12
N THR A 103 11.93 5.92 -7.11
CA THR A 103 12.43 5.18 -5.94
C THR A 103 11.32 4.68 -5.01
N ASP A 104 10.09 5.14 -5.19
CA ASP A 104 8.94 4.66 -4.41
C ASP A 104 8.49 3.25 -4.85
N ALA A 105 8.89 2.79 -6.05
CA ALA A 105 8.40 1.56 -6.65
C ALA A 105 8.43 0.32 -5.74
N PRO A 106 9.46 0.06 -4.92
CA PRO A 106 9.48 -1.11 -4.03
C PRO A 106 8.43 -1.06 -2.90
N TRP A 107 7.99 0.13 -2.52
CA TRP A 107 7.10 0.36 -1.39
C TRP A 107 5.63 0.31 -1.74
N ILE A 108 5.28 0.81 -2.92
CA ILE A 108 3.90 1.09 -3.27
C ILE A 108 3.10 -0.16 -3.63
N THR A 109 1.87 0.07 -4.03
CA THR A 109 0.84 -0.92 -4.38
C THR A 109 1.35 -2.16 -5.11
N ARG A 110 1.06 -3.33 -4.54
CA ARG A 110 1.36 -4.67 -5.05
C ARG A 110 0.08 -5.44 -5.33
N LEU A 111 0.16 -6.48 -6.15
CA LEU A 111 -0.95 -7.43 -6.34
C LEU A 111 -1.05 -8.37 -5.14
N ILE A 112 -2.25 -8.56 -4.60
CA ILE A 112 -2.53 -9.63 -3.64
C ILE A 112 -2.77 -10.90 -4.44
N MET A 113 -1.83 -11.85 -4.38
CA MET A 113 -1.91 -13.13 -5.05
C MET A 113 -2.30 -14.23 -4.05
N ASP A 114 -3.33 -15.01 -4.38
CA ASP A 114 -3.59 -16.26 -3.68
C ASP A 114 -2.68 -17.35 -4.26
N PRO A 115 -1.76 -17.93 -3.47
CA PRO A 115 -0.82 -18.93 -3.97
C PRO A 115 -1.50 -20.28 -4.32
N VAL A 116 -2.71 -20.55 -3.83
CA VAL A 116 -3.42 -21.81 -4.05
C VAL A 116 -4.09 -21.82 -5.42
N ILE A 117 -4.84 -20.74 -5.73
CA ILE A 117 -5.55 -20.64 -7.02
C ILE A 117 -4.76 -19.84 -8.05
N ALA A 118 -3.56 -19.38 -7.69
CA ALA A 118 -2.62 -18.63 -8.55
C ALA A 118 -3.27 -17.44 -9.27
N THR A 119 -4.18 -16.73 -8.60
CA THR A 119 -4.88 -15.57 -9.16
C THR A 119 -4.73 -14.34 -8.27
N THR A 120 -4.86 -13.16 -8.87
CA THR A 120 -4.96 -11.90 -8.13
C THR A 120 -6.34 -11.76 -7.53
N VAL A 121 -6.38 -11.36 -6.26
CA VAL A 121 -7.64 -11.16 -5.51
C VAL A 121 -7.82 -9.71 -5.06
N GLY A 122 -6.84 -8.84 -5.35
CA GLY A 122 -6.86 -7.44 -4.97
C GLY A 122 -5.49 -6.79 -5.06
N VAL A 123 -5.36 -5.66 -4.41
CA VAL A 123 -4.12 -4.89 -4.29
C VAL A 123 -3.90 -4.44 -2.86
N ALA A 124 -2.63 -4.34 -2.43
CA ALA A 124 -2.23 -3.82 -1.14
C ALA A 124 -0.80 -3.26 -1.22
N GLY A 125 -0.45 -2.32 -0.36
CA GLY A 125 0.90 -1.77 -0.30
C GLY A 125 0.95 -0.54 0.58
N PHE A 126 2.14 0.04 0.69
CA PHE A 126 2.30 1.35 1.32
C PHE A 126 2.00 2.47 0.32
N HIS A 127 1.79 3.67 0.84
CA HIS A 127 1.56 4.84 0.01
C HIS A 127 2.88 5.41 -0.54
N ALA A 128 3.94 5.32 0.27
CA ALA A 128 5.28 5.80 -0.03
C ALA A 128 6.30 5.10 0.90
N PRO A 129 7.61 5.32 0.72
CA PRO A 129 8.64 5.02 1.71
C PRO A 129 8.38 5.71 3.05
N PRO A 130 9.07 5.29 4.15
CA PRO A 130 9.00 5.98 5.43
C PRO A 130 9.30 7.48 5.26
N ASN A 131 8.47 8.32 5.84
CA ASN A 131 8.69 9.76 5.85
C ASN A 131 9.70 10.18 6.96
N GLU A 132 9.92 11.49 7.11
CA GLU A 132 10.80 12.06 8.15
C GLU A 132 10.41 11.68 9.58
N ASN A 133 9.15 11.30 9.81
CA ASN A 133 8.64 10.82 11.10
C ASN A 133 8.75 9.28 11.23
N GLN A 134 9.45 8.62 10.31
CA GLN A 134 9.58 7.15 10.26
C GLN A 134 8.21 6.45 10.17
N MET A 135 7.25 7.07 9.51
CA MET A 135 5.87 6.58 9.35
C MET A 135 5.63 6.13 7.92
N VAL A 136 5.00 4.96 7.80
CA VAL A 136 4.41 4.46 6.55
C VAL A 136 2.90 4.38 6.68
N GLU A 137 2.21 4.77 5.63
CA GLU A 137 0.76 4.61 5.52
C GLU A 137 0.46 3.49 4.54
N PHE A 138 -0.52 2.63 4.85
CA PHE A 138 -0.88 1.50 4.01
C PHE A 138 -2.32 1.57 3.53
N GLY A 139 -2.56 0.89 2.39
CA GLY A 139 -3.90 0.69 1.88
C GLY A 139 -4.07 -0.70 1.28
N TYR A 140 -5.31 -1.16 1.18
CA TYR A 140 -5.68 -2.38 0.48
C TYR A 140 -7.06 -2.29 -0.15
N ARG A 141 -7.25 -3.10 -1.19
CA ARG A 141 -8.54 -3.27 -1.87
C ARG A 141 -8.67 -4.72 -2.32
N VAL A 142 -9.69 -5.42 -1.83
CA VAL A 142 -10.00 -6.79 -2.23
C VAL A 142 -11.16 -6.79 -3.23
N GLU A 143 -10.98 -7.50 -4.33
CA GLU A 143 -12.01 -7.67 -5.36
C GLU A 143 -13.30 -8.24 -4.73
N PRO A 144 -14.50 -7.72 -5.08
CA PRO A 144 -15.75 -8.06 -4.40
C PRO A 144 -16.01 -9.55 -4.25
N ILE A 145 -15.71 -10.35 -5.28
CA ILE A 145 -15.90 -11.81 -5.28
C ILE A 145 -15.01 -12.54 -4.26
N HIS A 146 -13.89 -11.92 -3.86
CA HIS A 146 -12.91 -12.49 -2.92
C HIS A 146 -13.03 -11.92 -1.51
N ARG A 147 -13.98 -11.01 -1.24
CA ARG A 147 -14.17 -10.43 0.10
C ARG A 147 -14.65 -11.46 1.09
N ARG A 148 -14.46 -11.17 2.39
CA ARG A 148 -14.88 -12.01 3.52
C ARG A 148 -14.23 -13.41 3.56
N GLN A 149 -13.10 -13.57 2.88
CA GLN A 149 -12.33 -14.80 2.81
C GLN A 149 -10.94 -14.68 3.50
N GLY A 150 -10.70 -13.62 4.28
CA GLY A 150 -9.46 -13.43 5.02
C GLY A 150 -8.35 -12.70 4.26
N PHE A 151 -8.49 -12.37 2.98
CA PHE A 151 -7.44 -11.73 2.16
C PHE A 151 -7.01 -10.36 2.69
N ALA A 152 -7.95 -9.50 3.10
CA ALA A 152 -7.62 -8.20 3.68
C ALA A 152 -6.79 -8.34 4.96
N ARG A 153 -7.16 -9.31 5.83
CA ARG A 153 -6.41 -9.63 7.05
C ARG A 153 -4.98 -10.09 6.73
N ALA A 154 -4.84 -11.08 5.87
CA ALA A 154 -3.53 -11.60 5.51
C ALA A 154 -2.64 -10.53 4.84
N SER A 155 -3.22 -9.64 4.03
CA SER A 155 -2.50 -8.50 3.46
C SER A 155 -2.04 -7.51 4.53
N LEU A 156 -2.90 -7.17 5.50
CA LEU A 156 -2.54 -6.33 6.63
C LEU A 156 -1.39 -6.95 7.44
N GLU A 157 -1.52 -8.22 7.82
CA GLU A 157 -0.47 -8.95 8.56
C GLU A 157 0.86 -8.97 7.81
N THR A 158 0.81 -9.11 6.47
CA THR A 158 2.01 -9.04 5.63
C THR A 158 2.66 -7.64 5.68
N LEU A 159 1.85 -6.59 5.56
CA LEU A 159 2.35 -5.21 5.59
C LEU A 159 2.91 -4.84 6.97
N LEU A 160 2.26 -5.28 8.05
CA LEU A 160 2.76 -5.08 9.41
C LEU A 160 4.10 -5.80 9.62
N ALA A 161 4.25 -7.03 9.15
CA ALA A 161 5.51 -7.77 9.23
C ALA A 161 6.64 -7.05 8.48
N VAL A 162 6.38 -6.59 7.25
CA VAL A 162 7.35 -5.82 6.45
C VAL A 162 7.72 -4.51 7.14
N ALA A 163 6.75 -3.79 7.70
CA ALA A 163 7.00 -2.56 8.46
C ALA A 163 7.85 -2.80 9.70
N ALA A 164 7.56 -3.88 10.46
CA ALA A 164 8.30 -4.22 11.68
C ALA A 164 9.77 -4.59 11.42
N GLU A 165 10.06 -5.20 10.27
CA GLU A 165 11.41 -5.60 9.88
C GLU A 165 12.25 -4.43 9.35
N HIS A 166 11.61 -3.34 8.87
CA HIS A 166 12.34 -2.22 8.28
C HIS A 166 12.85 -1.25 9.37
N PRO A 167 14.16 -0.96 9.42
CA PRO A 167 14.78 -0.16 10.51
C PRO A 167 14.24 1.28 10.56
N ASP A 168 13.88 1.86 9.43
CA ASP A 168 13.41 3.25 9.33
C ASP A 168 11.89 3.39 9.53
N VAL A 169 11.19 2.30 9.83
CA VAL A 169 9.75 2.34 10.14
C VAL A 169 9.55 2.21 11.64
N ARG A 170 8.82 3.17 12.22
CA ARG A 170 8.38 3.16 13.62
C ARG A 170 6.89 3.23 13.77
N VAL A 171 6.22 3.90 12.84
CA VAL A 171 4.76 4.10 12.89
C VAL A 171 4.13 3.54 11.64
N VAL A 172 3.05 2.78 11.82
CA VAL A 172 2.19 2.35 10.73
C VAL A 172 0.86 3.09 10.85
N ARG A 173 0.46 3.77 9.78
CA ARG A 173 -0.80 4.55 9.71
C ARG A 173 -1.80 3.88 8.79
N ALA A 174 -3.07 4.00 9.19
CA ALA A 174 -4.24 3.72 8.35
C ALA A 174 -5.18 4.92 8.39
N THR A 175 -5.70 5.35 7.24
CA THR A 175 -6.78 6.33 7.15
C THR A 175 -8.04 5.65 6.68
N ILE A 176 -9.15 5.86 7.38
CA ILE A 176 -10.38 5.09 7.19
C ILE A 176 -11.59 6.00 7.26
N SER A 177 -12.37 6.00 6.19
CA SER A 177 -13.69 6.67 6.17
C SER A 177 -14.59 6.16 7.31
N PRO A 178 -15.34 7.02 8.02
CA PRO A 178 -16.15 6.62 9.18
C PRO A 178 -17.16 5.52 8.89
N ASP A 179 -17.67 5.43 7.67
CA ASP A 179 -18.63 4.41 7.22
C ASP A 179 -17.97 3.08 6.82
N ASN A 180 -16.64 3.03 6.70
CA ASN A 180 -15.91 1.80 6.39
C ASN A 180 -15.71 0.93 7.64
N THR A 181 -16.82 0.46 8.21
CA THR A 181 -16.84 -0.35 9.43
C THR A 181 -16.09 -1.66 9.29
N ALA A 182 -15.92 -2.19 8.07
CA ALA A 182 -15.18 -3.43 7.84
C ALA A 182 -13.69 -3.26 8.08
N SER A 183 -13.08 -2.18 7.56
CA SER A 183 -11.68 -1.86 7.79
C SER A 183 -11.41 -1.47 9.24
N ARG A 184 -12.28 -0.67 9.86
CA ARG A 184 -12.16 -0.32 11.29
C ARG A 184 -12.13 -1.56 12.17
N ARG A 185 -13.10 -2.48 12.03
CA ARG A 185 -13.13 -3.74 12.79
C ARG A 185 -11.91 -4.63 12.55
N LEU A 186 -11.27 -4.50 11.40
CA LEU A 186 -10.06 -5.26 11.14
C LEU A 186 -8.89 -4.68 11.92
N ILE A 187 -8.61 -3.38 11.81
CA ILE A 187 -7.46 -2.76 12.48
C ILE A 187 -7.60 -2.72 14.00
N ASP A 188 -8.84 -2.65 14.54
CA ASP A 188 -9.11 -2.72 15.99
C ASP A 188 -8.51 -3.98 16.66
N GLN A 189 -8.19 -5.02 15.88
CA GLN A 189 -7.61 -6.27 16.37
C GLN A 189 -6.08 -6.24 16.49
N TYR A 190 -5.43 -5.15 16.02
CA TYR A 190 -3.97 -5.03 15.93
C TYR A 190 -3.38 -3.88 16.75
N GLY A 191 -4.16 -3.29 17.64
CA GLY A 191 -3.66 -2.24 18.55
C GLY A 191 -3.52 -0.86 17.92
N PHE A 192 -4.15 -0.61 16.77
CA PHE A 192 -4.26 0.73 16.23
C PHE A 192 -5.08 1.63 17.15
N VAL A 193 -4.60 2.85 17.36
CA VAL A 193 -5.29 3.90 18.13
C VAL A 193 -5.66 5.06 17.22
N GLU A 194 -6.84 5.63 17.45
CA GLU A 194 -7.28 6.84 16.76
C GLU A 194 -6.46 8.04 17.24
N VAL A 195 -5.84 8.77 16.30
CA VAL A 195 -4.95 9.91 16.60
C VAL A 195 -5.44 11.22 16.00
N GLY A 196 -6.47 11.20 15.15
CA GLY A 196 -7.02 12.39 14.54
C GLY A 196 -7.94 12.11 13.37
N GLU A 197 -8.25 13.16 12.64
CA GLU A 197 -9.05 13.11 11.42
C GLU A 197 -8.43 14.00 10.34
N GLN A 198 -8.77 13.74 9.08
CA GLN A 198 -8.38 14.54 7.94
C GLN A 198 -9.51 14.59 6.92
N TRP A 199 -9.43 15.54 6.01
CA TRP A 199 -10.33 15.63 4.86
C TRP A 199 -9.56 15.25 3.60
N ASP A 200 -10.05 14.25 2.88
CA ASP A 200 -9.59 13.88 1.56
C ASP A 200 -10.56 14.43 0.51
N ASP A 201 -10.04 15.01 -0.58
CA ASP A 201 -10.88 15.64 -1.60
C ASP A 201 -11.74 14.64 -2.38
N ASP A 202 -11.33 13.37 -2.39
CA ASP A 202 -12.01 12.29 -3.11
C ASP A 202 -12.88 11.41 -2.18
N ASP A 203 -12.35 11.05 -1.01
CA ASP A 203 -12.98 10.11 -0.08
C ASP A 203 -13.70 10.82 1.10
N GLY A 204 -13.53 12.15 1.23
CA GLY A 204 -14.17 12.96 2.26
C GLY A 204 -13.48 12.84 3.62
N LEU A 205 -14.28 12.84 4.69
CA LEU A 205 -13.75 12.70 6.06
C LEU A 205 -13.15 11.31 6.26
N GLU A 206 -11.92 11.29 6.77
CA GLU A 206 -11.20 10.09 7.16
C GLU A 206 -10.69 10.19 8.59
N ILE A 207 -10.75 9.09 9.32
CA ILE A 207 -10.20 8.95 10.67
C ILE A 207 -8.81 8.35 10.56
N ILE A 208 -7.84 8.95 11.24
CA ILE A 208 -6.43 8.54 11.25
C ILE A 208 -6.19 7.60 12.42
N PHE A 209 -5.64 6.44 12.13
CA PHE A 209 -5.23 5.44 13.10
C PHE A 209 -3.74 5.16 12.99
N GLU A 210 -3.05 5.03 14.11
CA GLU A 210 -1.63 4.70 14.15
C GLU A 210 -1.33 3.58 15.14
N MET A 211 -0.25 2.87 14.88
CA MET A 211 0.35 1.91 15.81
C MET A 211 1.87 1.92 15.70
N ASP A 212 2.56 1.47 16.76
CA ASP A 212 4.00 1.19 16.69
C ASP A 212 4.25 -0.04 15.80
N ALA A 213 5.13 0.11 14.82
CA ALA A 213 5.45 -0.96 13.88
C ALA A 213 6.00 -2.22 14.56
N ARG A 214 6.64 -2.09 15.74
CA ARG A 214 7.23 -3.19 16.50
C ARG A 214 6.32 -3.74 17.58
N GLY A 215 5.12 -3.22 17.70
CA GLY A 215 4.07 -3.66 18.63
C GLY A 215 3.07 -4.64 18.02
N ALA A 216 3.29 -5.06 16.78
CA ALA A 216 2.40 -5.97 16.03
C ALA A 216 2.69 -7.44 16.30
#